data_db90b396a899d0527f8cdd9ec5a65837
#
_entry.id   db90b396a899d0527f8cdd9ec5a65837
#
_cell.length_a   1.000
_cell.length_b   1.000
_cell.length_c   1.000
_cell.angle_alpha   90.00
_cell.angle_beta   90.00
_cell.angle_gamma   90.00
#
_symmetry.space_group_name_H-M   'P 1'
#
loop_
_entity.id
_entity.type
_entity.pdbx_description
1 polymer ?
#
loop_
_entity_poly.entity_id
_entity_poly.type
_entity_poly.pdbx_seq_one_letter_code
_entity_poly.pdbx_strand_id
1 'polypeptide(L)'
;MSETKTLHKWFWVWEFEKEERWLNEMAQEGWALTCGGFCTYTFKKCEPGEYIIRVETLDNSSDFENFMEELGAESVGHCFRWGYFRRKSELGEFDMFSDIDSRIAHLDKIGKTLFLLCMANIVIGLANCTGATSSRLGWLNLLCAALLAYGLGRIHGMRDGLKHDRALHE
;
A
#
# COMPACT_ATOMS: atom_id res chain seq x y z
N MET A 1 27.54 -8.15 16.23
CA MET A 1 27.10 -7.80 14.86
C MET A 1 25.63 -8.15 14.78
N SER A 2 24.75 -7.21 14.48
CA SER A 2 23.31 -7.48 14.32
C SER A 2 23.10 -8.21 13.00
N GLU A 3 22.40 -9.33 13.06
CA GLU A 3 22.05 -10.13 11.88
C GLU A 3 21.06 -9.35 11.01
N THR A 4 21.30 -9.30 9.70
CA THR A 4 20.42 -8.67 8.71
C THR A 4 20.07 -9.66 7.63
N LYS A 5 18.85 -9.60 7.11
CA LYS A 5 18.41 -10.38 5.95
C LYS A 5 17.62 -9.52 4.96
N THR A 6 17.76 -9.81 3.69
CA THR A 6 16.98 -9.17 2.64
C THR A 6 16.09 -10.21 1.97
N LEU A 7 14.81 -9.91 1.86
CA LEU A 7 13.81 -10.78 1.22
C LEU A 7 13.21 -10.05 0.02
N HIS A 8 12.90 -10.83 -1.02
CA HIS A 8 12.20 -10.35 -2.21
C HIS A 8 10.81 -10.95 -2.24
N LYS A 9 9.78 -10.09 -2.22
CA LYS A 9 8.39 -10.53 -2.28
C LYS A 9 7.56 -9.54 -3.08
N TRP A 10 6.69 -10.05 -3.95
CA TRP A 10 5.80 -9.23 -4.76
C TRP A 10 4.45 -9.08 -4.08
N PHE A 11 3.98 -7.84 -3.98
CA PHE A 11 2.59 -7.53 -3.64
C PHE A 11 2.01 -6.59 -4.70
N TRP A 12 0.75 -6.79 -5.00
CA TRP A 12 0.02 -5.86 -5.86
C TRP A 12 -0.42 -4.63 -5.04
N VAL A 13 -0.59 -3.50 -5.71
CA VAL A 13 -1.00 -2.23 -5.07
C VAL A 13 -2.27 -2.38 -4.20
N TRP A 14 -3.17 -3.28 -4.57
CA TRP A 14 -4.40 -3.58 -3.82
C TRP A 14 -4.22 -4.66 -2.74
N GLU A 15 -3.02 -5.14 -2.51
CA GLU A 15 -2.69 -6.13 -1.49
C GLU A 15 -1.89 -5.54 -0.32
N PHE A 16 -1.93 -4.19 -0.19
CA PHE A 16 -1.17 -3.48 0.86
C PHE A 16 -1.48 -3.99 2.27
N GLU A 17 -2.73 -4.40 2.58
CA GLU A 17 -3.06 -5.01 3.88
C GLU A 17 -2.39 -6.39 4.07
N LYS A 18 -2.21 -7.17 3.00
CA LYS A 18 -1.48 -8.44 3.08
C LYS A 18 0.01 -8.22 3.26
N GLU A 19 0.55 -7.20 2.58
CA GLU A 19 1.94 -6.77 2.73
C GLU A 19 2.21 -6.33 4.17
N GLU A 20 1.38 -5.44 4.71
CA GLU A 20 1.48 -4.97 6.09
C GLU A 20 1.38 -6.11 7.10
N ARG A 21 0.42 -7.03 6.91
CA ARG A 21 0.28 -8.20 7.77
C ARG A 21 1.53 -9.06 7.76
N TRP A 22 2.08 -9.35 6.58
CA TRP A 22 3.31 -10.11 6.45
C TRP A 22 4.50 -9.41 7.11
N LEU A 23 4.63 -8.09 6.99
CA LEU A 23 5.69 -7.33 7.66
C LEU A 23 5.55 -7.42 9.20
N ASN A 24 4.33 -7.38 9.71
CA ASN A 24 4.08 -7.55 11.14
C ASN A 24 4.32 -9.00 11.61
N GLU A 25 4.01 -10.02 10.80
CA GLU A 25 4.40 -11.41 11.07
C GLU A 25 5.92 -11.54 11.21
N MET A 26 6.70 -10.91 10.31
CA MET A 26 8.15 -10.85 10.40
C MET A 26 8.64 -10.17 11.69
N ALA A 27 7.98 -9.08 12.11
CA ALA A 27 8.29 -8.40 13.38
C ALA A 27 8.01 -9.31 14.58
N GLN A 28 6.93 -10.10 14.56
CA GLN A 28 6.64 -11.10 15.60
C GLN A 28 7.67 -12.24 15.65
N GLU A 29 8.32 -12.56 14.51
CA GLU A 29 9.43 -13.50 14.45
C GLU A 29 10.78 -12.89 14.88
N GLY A 30 10.80 -11.63 15.31
CA GLY A 30 11.99 -10.90 15.74
C GLY A 30 12.81 -10.32 14.58
N TRP A 31 12.14 -9.85 13.53
CA TRP A 31 12.74 -9.19 12.37
C TRP A 31 12.11 -7.82 12.13
N ALA A 32 12.79 -6.76 12.57
CA ALA A 32 12.35 -5.39 12.31
C ALA A 32 12.68 -4.96 10.88
N LEU A 33 11.70 -4.41 10.16
CA LEU A 33 11.94 -3.78 8.86
C LEU A 33 12.85 -2.56 9.04
N THR A 34 13.92 -2.49 8.26
CA THR A 34 14.86 -1.36 8.23
C THR A 34 14.86 -0.62 6.90
N CYS A 35 14.47 -1.30 5.83
CA CYS A 35 14.29 -0.67 4.53
C CYS A 35 13.22 -1.43 3.76
N GLY A 36 12.13 -0.72 3.39
CA GLY A 36 11.07 -1.19 2.50
C GLY A 36 11.18 -0.47 1.15
N GLY A 37 11.02 -1.23 0.05
CA GLY A 37 11.09 -0.71 -1.30
C GLY A 37 10.34 -1.60 -2.29
N PHE A 38 10.51 -1.32 -3.58
CA PHE A 38 9.85 -2.11 -4.61
C PHE A 38 10.29 -3.57 -4.56
N CYS A 39 9.41 -4.44 -4.08
CA CYS A 39 9.62 -5.91 -3.97
C CYS A 39 10.85 -6.33 -3.16
N THR A 40 11.47 -5.41 -2.41
CA THR A 40 12.70 -5.69 -1.65
C THR A 40 12.55 -5.16 -0.24
N TYR A 41 12.76 -6.03 0.73
CA TYR A 41 12.59 -5.73 2.16
C TYR A 41 13.83 -6.16 2.92
N THR A 42 14.44 -5.23 3.62
CA THR A 42 15.60 -5.50 4.47
C THR A 42 15.21 -5.46 5.93
N PHE A 43 15.56 -6.50 6.64
CA PHE A 43 15.24 -6.68 8.05
C PHE A 43 16.52 -6.78 8.88
N LYS A 44 16.40 -6.40 10.14
CA LYS A 44 17.43 -6.54 11.17
C LYS A 44 16.86 -7.31 12.33
N LYS A 45 17.67 -8.18 12.95
CA LYS A 45 17.28 -8.95 14.12
C LYS A 45 16.93 -8.03 15.29
N CYS A 46 15.80 -8.28 15.93
CA CYS A 46 15.27 -7.56 17.09
C CYS A 46 14.58 -8.53 18.05
N GLU A 47 14.02 -8.03 19.15
CA GLU A 47 13.16 -8.84 20.00
C GLU A 47 11.81 -9.12 19.28
N PRO A 48 11.24 -10.33 19.44
CA PRO A 48 9.94 -10.66 18.85
C PRO A 48 8.85 -9.69 19.30
N GLY A 49 8.16 -9.08 18.34
CA GLY A 49 7.08 -8.12 18.61
C GLY A 49 7.55 -6.74 19.07
N GLU A 50 8.85 -6.41 18.99
CA GLU A 50 9.39 -5.09 19.39
C GLU A 50 8.80 -3.94 18.57
N TYR A 51 8.47 -4.20 17.30
CA TYR A 51 7.97 -3.17 16.38
C TYR A 51 6.63 -3.54 15.76
N ILE A 52 5.82 -2.51 15.53
CA ILE A 52 4.61 -2.55 14.69
C ILE A 52 4.92 -1.78 13.41
N ILE A 53 4.54 -2.36 12.26
CA ILE A 53 4.80 -1.79 10.94
C ILE A 53 3.48 -1.40 10.30
N ARG A 54 3.45 -0.20 9.67
CA ARG A 54 2.33 0.32 8.88
C ARG A 54 2.79 0.67 7.48
N VAL A 55 1.91 0.44 6.52
CA VAL A 55 2.10 0.76 5.10
C VAL A 55 1.05 1.77 4.70
N GLU A 56 1.47 3.01 4.42
CA GLU A 56 0.57 4.13 4.19
C GLU A 56 0.85 4.86 2.88
N THR A 57 -0.19 5.47 2.30
CA THR A 57 0.00 6.32 1.12
C THR A 57 0.55 7.67 1.54
N LEU A 58 1.71 8.01 1.01
CA LEU A 58 2.29 9.34 1.18
C LEU A 58 1.47 10.36 0.40
N ASP A 59 0.88 11.30 1.09
CA ASP A 59 0.56 12.59 0.50
C ASP A 59 1.85 13.39 0.38
N ASN A 60 2.02 14.13 -0.71
CA ASN A 60 3.20 14.96 -1.00
C ASN A 60 3.41 16.11 0.03
N SER A 61 2.93 15.98 1.24
CA SER A 61 3.11 16.94 2.31
C SER A 61 4.15 16.42 3.30
N SER A 62 5.23 17.19 3.50
CA SER A 62 6.16 17.05 4.62
C SER A 62 5.44 16.94 5.97
N ASP A 63 4.22 17.45 6.04
CA ASP A 63 3.38 17.45 7.24
C ASP A 63 2.99 16.04 7.69
N PHE A 64 2.83 15.09 6.74
CA PHE A 64 2.50 13.71 7.08
C PHE A 64 3.69 12.97 7.70
N GLU A 65 4.89 13.16 7.16
CA GLU A 65 6.11 12.57 7.74
C GLU A 65 6.39 13.14 9.14
N ASN A 66 6.26 14.46 9.32
CA ASN A 66 6.37 15.10 10.61
C ASN A 66 5.33 14.57 11.62
N PHE A 67 4.09 14.39 11.18
CA PHE A 67 3.03 13.80 12.01
C PHE A 67 3.38 12.37 12.44
N MET A 68 3.95 11.56 11.54
CA MET A 68 4.37 10.20 11.88
C MET A 68 5.52 10.20 12.89
N GLU A 69 6.48 11.13 12.76
CA GLU A 69 7.56 11.30 13.73
C GLU A 69 7.03 11.75 15.10
N GLU A 70 6.04 12.65 15.15
CA GLU A 70 5.39 13.06 16.40
C GLU A 70 4.69 11.88 17.10
N LEU A 71 4.15 10.91 16.33
CA LEU A 71 3.60 9.66 16.85
C LEU A 71 4.67 8.65 17.30
N GLY A 72 5.96 8.99 17.17
CA GLY A 72 7.08 8.11 17.49
C GLY A 72 7.33 7.02 16.44
N ALA A 73 6.83 7.21 15.23
CA ALA A 73 7.06 6.28 14.12
C ALA A 73 8.28 6.73 13.30
N GLU A 74 9.09 5.76 12.88
CA GLU A 74 10.24 5.97 12.01
C GLU A 74 9.88 5.59 10.58
N SER A 75 10.20 6.44 9.59
CA SER A 75 10.13 6.09 8.18
C SER A 75 11.26 5.11 7.84
N VAL A 76 10.91 3.95 7.30
CA VAL A 76 11.85 2.88 6.93
C VAL A 76 11.83 2.57 5.43
N GLY A 77 11.44 3.54 4.63
CA GLY A 77 11.48 3.47 3.18
C GLY A 77 10.19 3.87 2.52
N HIS A 78 10.26 3.98 1.21
CA HIS A 78 9.09 4.28 0.38
C HIS A 78 9.17 3.55 -0.97
N CYS A 79 8.01 3.29 -1.54
CA CYS A 79 7.88 2.73 -2.87
C CYS A 79 6.78 3.48 -3.60
N PHE A 80 7.11 4.27 -4.64
CA PHE A 80 6.21 5.19 -5.32
C PHE A 80 5.50 6.14 -4.34
N ARG A 81 4.23 5.90 -4.06
CA ARG A 81 3.40 6.68 -3.13
C ARG A 81 3.14 5.98 -1.80
N TRP A 82 3.78 4.85 -1.56
CA TRP A 82 3.65 4.08 -0.32
C TRP A 82 4.85 4.32 0.57
N GLY A 83 4.60 4.71 1.81
CA GLY A 83 5.60 4.81 2.88
C GLY A 83 5.50 3.65 3.83
N TYR A 84 6.64 3.17 4.27
CA TYR A 84 6.76 2.15 5.31
C TYR A 84 7.18 2.82 6.60
N PHE A 85 6.39 2.64 7.64
CA PHE A 85 6.64 3.22 8.96
C PHE A 85 6.71 2.11 9.99
N ARG A 86 7.65 2.22 10.91
CA ARG A 86 7.72 1.33 12.07
C ARG A 86 7.66 2.13 13.35
N ARG A 87 7.03 1.58 14.37
CA ARG A 87 6.96 2.16 15.71
C ARG A 87 7.17 1.07 16.76
N LYS A 88 7.78 1.42 17.88
CA LYS A 88 7.90 0.49 19.00
C LYS A 88 6.54 0.12 19.55
N SER A 89 6.31 -1.16 19.77
CA SER A 89 5.05 -1.70 20.32
C SER A 89 4.77 -1.22 21.75
N GLU A 90 5.81 -0.85 22.52
CA GLU A 90 5.70 -0.26 23.84
C GLU A 90 4.87 1.04 23.88
N LEU A 91 4.77 1.76 22.75
CA LEU A 91 3.99 2.99 22.62
C LEU A 91 2.49 2.73 22.42
N GLY A 92 2.05 1.47 22.49
CA GLY A 92 0.65 1.07 22.34
C GLY A 92 0.27 0.72 20.89
N GLU A 93 -1.04 0.61 20.64
CA GLU A 93 -1.55 0.29 19.31
C GLU A 93 -1.20 1.38 18.29
N PHE A 94 -0.65 0.95 17.16
CA PHE A 94 -0.32 1.83 16.04
C PHE A 94 -1.43 1.76 15.00
N ASP A 95 -2.60 2.31 15.35
CA ASP A 95 -3.71 2.47 14.41
C ASP A 95 -3.86 3.94 14.06
N MET A 96 -3.70 4.25 12.77
CA MET A 96 -3.81 5.61 12.24
C MET A 96 -5.25 5.96 11.86
N PHE A 97 -6.07 4.94 11.65
CA PHE A 97 -7.48 5.11 11.35
C PHE A 97 -8.30 4.81 12.60
N SER A 98 -8.54 5.86 13.39
CA SER A 98 -9.36 5.75 14.60
C SER A 98 -10.82 5.42 14.32
N ASP A 99 -11.26 5.53 13.05
CA ASP A 99 -12.63 5.27 12.62
C ASP A 99 -12.73 4.62 11.23
N ILE A 100 -13.87 3.98 10.99
CA ILE A 100 -14.19 3.33 9.70
C ILE A 100 -14.26 4.35 8.55
N ASP A 101 -14.67 5.59 8.83
CA ASP A 101 -14.82 6.63 7.80
C ASP A 101 -13.48 7.07 7.23
N SER A 102 -12.44 7.18 8.06
CA SER A 102 -11.08 7.47 7.61
C SER A 102 -10.54 6.35 6.71
N ARG A 103 -10.79 5.08 7.06
CA ARG A 103 -10.42 3.94 6.22
C ARG A 103 -11.16 3.92 4.88
N ILE A 104 -12.45 4.23 4.87
CA ILE A 104 -13.25 4.36 3.65
C ILE A 104 -12.71 5.49 2.76
N ALA A 105 -12.41 6.66 3.33
CA ALA A 105 -11.84 7.79 2.59
C ALA A 105 -10.48 7.45 1.96
N HIS A 106 -9.64 6.71 2.68
CA HIS A 106 -8.37 6.21 2.17
C HIS A 106 -8.56 5.28 0.96
N LEU A 107 -9.45 4.28 1.06
CA LEU A 107 -9.76 3.38 -0.06
C LEU A 107 -10.36 4.12 -1.25
N ASP A 108 -11.21 5.14 -1.03
CA ASP A 108 -11.75 5.98 -2.10
C ASP A 108 -10.64 6.76 -2.84
N LYS A 109 -9.61 7.23 -2.13
CA LYS A 109 -8.46 7.92 -2.72
C LYS A 109 -7.64 6.98 -3.62
N ILE A 110 -7.36 5.76 -3.14
CA ILE A 110 -6.70 4.72 -3.94
C ILE A 110 -7.53 4.37 -5.16
N GLY A 111 -8.84 4.16 -4.97
CA GLY A 111 -9.79 3.83 -6.04
C GLY A 111 -9.82 4.89 -7.14
N LYS A 112 -9.85 6.17 -6.80
CA LYS A 112 -9.80 7.29 -7.77
C LYS A 112 -8.52 7.26 -8.59
N THR A 113 -7.37 7.01 -7.95
CA THR A 113 -6.07 6.93 -8.65
C THR A 113 -6.04 5.75 -9.63
N LEU A 114 -6.47 4.55 -9.19
CA LEU A 114 -6.54 3.37 -10.05
C LEU A 114 -7.53 3.58 -11.23
N PHE A 115 -8.68 4.21 -10.97
CA PHE A 115 -9.66 4.53 -12.01
C PHE A 115 -9.06 5.45 -13.08
N LEU A 116 -8.39 6.52 -12.66
CA LEU A 116 -7.77 7.47 -13.60
C LEU A 116 -6.70 6.79 -14.47
N LEU A 117 -5.84 5.96 -13.86
CA LEU A 117 -4.82 5.19 -14.58
C LEU A 117 -5.44 4.16 -15.53
N CYS A 118 -6.52 3.49 -15.11
CA CYS A 118 -7.26 2.55 -15.95
C CYS A 118 -7.83 3.27 -17.19
N MET A 119 -8.52 4.38 -17.01
CA MET A 119 -9.08 5.17 -18.11
C MET A 119 -8.00 5.68 -19.08
N ALA A 120 -6.88 6.17 -18.57
CA ALA A 120 -5.75 6.58 -19.38
C ALA A 120 -5.21 5.42 -20.26
N ASN A 121 -5.05 4.23 -19.67
CA ASN A 121 -4.61 3.04 -20.42
C ASN A 121 -5.63 2.59 -21.46
N ILE A 122 -6.94 2.69 -21.20
CA ILE A 122 -7.99 2.39 -22.18
C ILE A 122 -7.88 3.34 -23.38
N VAL A 123 -7.83 4.66 -23.12
CA VAL A 123 -7.78 5.69 -24.18
C VAL A 123 -6.53 5.53 -25.04
N ILE A 124 -5.35 5.40 -24.42
CA ILE A 124 -4.08 5.19 -25.12
C ILE A 124 -4.09 3.85 -25.88
N GLY A 125 -4.60 2.79 -25.26
CA GLY A 125 -4.71 1.48 -25.88
C GLY A 125 -5.57 1.48 -27.14
N LEU A 126 -6.76 2.08 -27.06
CA LEU A 126 -7.67 2.21 -28.22
C LEU A 126 -7.05 3.08 -29.31
N ALA A 127 -6.45 4.22 -28.97
CA ALA A 127 -5.78 5.09 -29.94
C ALA A 127 -4.64 4.35 -30.66
N ASN A 128 -3.85 3.56 -29.97
CA ASN A 128 -2.76 2.77 -30.55
C ASN A 128 -3.24 1.55 -31.36
N CYS A 129 -4.43 1.01 -31.07
CA CYS A 129 -5.00 -0.11 -31.82
C CYS A 129 -5.72 0.36 -33.11
N THR A 130 -6.31 1.58 -33.12
CA THR A 130 -7.12 2.10 -34.23
C THR A 130 -6.37 3.11 -35.10
N GLY A 131 -5.19 3.58 -34.65
CA GLY A 131 -4.39 4.56 -35.40
C GLY A 131 -3.75 3.98 -36.66
N ALA A 132 -3.29 4.86 -37.56
CA ALA A 132 -2.62 4.52 -38.83
C ALA A 132 -1.36 3.65 -38.63
N THR A 133 -0.75 3.67 -37.46
CA THR A 133 0.34 2.80 -37.03
C THR A 133 -0.18 1.87 -35.95
N SER A 134 -0.97 0.85 -36.31
CA SER A 134 -1.42 -0.19 -35.40
C SER A 134 -0.21 -0.82 -34.67
N SER A 135 -0.06 -0.52 -33.40
CA SER A 135 1.09 -0.92 -32.59
C SER A 135 0.70 -2.05 -31.62
N ARG A 136 1.56 -3.07 -31.50
CA ARG A 136 1.41 -4.10 -30.47
C ARG A 136 1.35 -3.53 -29.04
N LEU A 137 1.84 -2.29 -28.86
CA LEU A 137 1.76 -1.56 -27.57
C LEU A 137 0.32 -1.22 -27.18
N GLY A 138 -0.61 -1.09 -28.14
CA GLY A 138 -2.04 -0.90 -27.85
C GLY A 138 -2.63 -2.04 -27.01
N TRP A 139 -2.32 -3.28 -27.38
CA TRP A 139 -2.79 -4.46 -26.61
C TRP A 139 -2.18 -4.53 -25.22
N LEU A 140 -0.93 -4.10 -25.03
CA LEU A 140 -0.30 -4.02 -23.71
C LEU A 140 -1.03 -3.04 -22.80
N ASN A 141 -1.38 -1.85 -23.33
CA ASN A 141 -2.16 -0.86 -22.57
C ASN A 141 -3.54 -1.41 -22.17
N LEU A 142 -4.23 -2.13 -23.09
CA LEU A 142 -5.52 -2.74 -22.77
C LEU A 142 -5.39 -3.85 -21.70
N LEU A 143 -4.30 -4.62 -21.76
CA LEU A 143 -4.01 -5.61 -20.70
C LEU A 143 -3.74 -4.93 -19.35
N CYS A 144 -2.95 -3.84 -19.34
CA CYS A 144 -2.74 -3.04 -18.12
C CYS A 144 -4.06 -2.46 -17.60
N ALA A 145 -4.94 -1.97 -18.48
CA ALA A 145 -6.26 -1.48 -18.10
C ALA A 145 -7.10 -2.58 -17.44
N ALA A 146 -7.08 -3.81 -17.97
CA ALA A 146 -7.81 -4.94 -17.39
C ALA A 146 -7.28 -5.29 -15.98
N LEU A 147 -5.97 -5.29 -15.77
CA LEU A 147 -5.35 -5.50 -14.46
C LEU A 147 -5.72 -4.39 -13.47
N LEU A 148 -5.69 -3.13 -13.91
CA LEU A 148 -6.09 -1.97 -13.08
C LEU A 148 -7.58 -2.02 -12.73
N ALA A 149 -8.45 -2.43 -13.67
CA ALA A 149 -9.88 -2.61 -13.42
C ALA A 149 -10.14 -3.73 -12.40
N TYR A 150 -9.40 -4.84 -12.47
CA TYR A 150 -9.45 -5.89 -11.45
C TYR A 150 -9.06 -5.34 -10.07
N GLY A 151 -7.93 -4.62 -9.97
CA GLY A 151 -7.50 -3.98 -8.73
C GLY A 151 -8.53 -2.99 -8.18
N LEU A 152 -9.14 -2.18 -9.07
CA LEU A 152 -10.20 -1.26 -8.71
C LEU A 152 -11.42 -2.00 -8.12
N GLY A 153 -11.81 -3.13 -8.71
CA GLY A 153 -12.88 -3.99 -8.17
C GLY A 153 -12.55 -4.52 -6.78
N ARG A 154 -11.29 -4.90 -6.54
CA ARG A 154 -10.83 -5.34 -5.20
C ARG A 154 -10.94 -4.23 -4.16
N ILE A 155 -10.48 -3.00 -4.48
CA ILE A 155 -10.57 -1.83 -3.59
C ILE A 155 -12.04 -1.47 -3.30
N HIS A 156 -12.91 -1.48 -4.31
CA HIS A 156 -14.33 -1.25 -4.10
C HIS A 156 -14.98 -2.30 -3.19
N GLY A 157 -14.63 -3.58 -3.36
CA GLY A 157 -15.13 -4.65 -2.49
C GLY A 157 -14.72 -4.47 -1.03
N MET A 158 -13.48 -4.06 -0.75
CA MET A 158 -13.01 -3.75 0.60
C MET A 158 -13.75 -2.55 1.20
N ARG A 159 -13.90 -1.47 0.42
CA ARG A 159 -14.65 -0.28 0.83
C ARG A 159 -16.12 -0.58 1.14
N ASP A 160 -16.78 -1.36 0.28
CA ASP A 160 -18.20 -1.70 0.46
C ASP A 160 -18.41 -2.62 1.67
N GLY A 161 -17.43 -3.51 1.97
CA GLY A 161 -17.40 -4.27 3.22
C GLY A 161 -17.38 -3.35 4.46
N LEU A 162 -16.46 -2.37 4.50
CA LEU A 162 -16.38 -1.40 5.60
C LEU A 162 -17.67 -0.55 5.74
N LYS A 163 -18.30 -0.17 4.62
CA LYS A 163 -19.59 0.54 4.64
C LYS A 163 -20.71 -0.32 5.23
N HIS A 164 -20.70 -1.61 4.94
CA HIS A 164 -21.67 -2.54 5.50
C HIS A 164 -21.47 -2.71 7.01
N ASP A 165 -20.22 -2.88 7.44
CA ASP A 165 -19.88 -2.99 8.87
C ASP A 165 -20.28 -1.71 9.64
N ARG A 166 -20.06 -0.52 9.05
CA ARG A 166 -20.51 0.74 9.63
C ARG A 166 -22.02 0.75 9.85
N ALA A 167 -22.78 0.36 8.83
CA ALA A 167 -24.26 0.35 8.89
C ALA A 167 -24.85 -0.67 9.89
N LEU A 168 -24.06 -1.66 10.32
CA LEU A 168 -24.47 -2.62 11.35
C LEU A 168 -24.21 -2.11 12.79
N HIS A 169 -23.37 -1.09 12.94
CA HIS A 169 -23.00 -0.51 14.24
C HIS A 169 -23.68 0.85 14.53
N GLU A 170 -24.39 1.42 13.55
CA GLU A 170 -25.29 2.58 13.71
C GLU A 170 -26.73 2.11 14.02
#